data_88831c7d4f488864a38473828adb31c1
#
_entry.id   88831c7d4f488864a38473828adb31c1
#
_cell.length_a   1.000
_cell.length_b   1.000
_cell.length_c   1.000
_cell.angle_alpha   90.00
_cell.angle_beta   90.00
_cell.angle_gamma   90.00
#
_symmetry.space_group_name_H-M   'P 1'
#
loop_
_entity.id
_entity.type
_entity.pdbx_description
1 polymer ?
#
loop_
_entity_poly.entity_id
_entity_poly.type
_entity_poly.pdbx_seq_one_letter_code
_entity_poly.pdbx_strand_id
1 'polypeptide(L)'
;GDYYFTSKSGYFYRISVNADGTFDKDSLRWIKLENSKGSDLTMSTSTPTVYNGRAYVGVSGSEQFGAYSGHGIAVLDLKTMSIAYVVPTQGYPQTSGVLTRAYEKETGKVYVYFFDNYTPGKLRVISDEPGQTEATDLEQETDKGNTYDVGTVLFTPSDAQAQYALCNPIVDEYGTLYFRNDSNHMMALGATISKLEVTKQPKKTSYKEGEKFDPSGMQVIATYTN
;
A
#
# COMPACT_ATOMS: atom_id res chain seq x y z
N GLY A 1 21.42 -11.27 -5.34
CA GLY A 1 20.34 -10.32 -5.05
C GLY A 1 20.46 -9.74 -3.66
N ASP A 2 19.57 -8.83 -3.28
CA ASP A 2 19.58 -8.22 -1.95
C ASP A 2 18.38 -8.67 -1.12
N TYR A 3 18.60 -8.82 0.17
CA TYR A 3 17.58 -9.07 1.17
C TYR A 3 17.37 -7.82 2.01
N TYR A 4 16.10 -7.45 2.24
CA TYR A 4 15.71 -6.26 2.96
C TYR A 4 14.82 -6.63 4.15
N PHE A 5 15.07 -6.03 5.30
CA PHE A 5 14.27 -6.25 6.50
C PHE A 5 14.32 -5.06 7.46
N THR A 6 13.38 -5.01 8.38
CA THR A 6 13.30 -4.02 9.44
C THR A 6 13.49 -4.67 10.81
N SER A 7 13.71 -3.86 11.82
CA SER A 7 13.79 -4.32 13.20
C SER A 7 13.04 -3.41 14.16
N LYS A 8 12.59 -3.98 15.28
CA LYS A 8 11.99 -3.21 16.39
C LYS A 8 12.95 -2.20 17.03
N SER A 9 14.26 -2.31 16.78
CA SER A 9 15.24 -1.32 17.22
C SER A 9 15.29 -0.06 16.34
N GLY A 10 14.38 0.06 15.36
CA GLY A 10 14.25 1.25 14.52
C GLY A 10 15.23 1.31 13.34
N TYR A 11 15.62 0.17 12.81
CA TYR A 11 16.52 0.11 11.66
C TYR A 11 15.89 -0.65 10.49
N PHE A 12 16.21 -0.16 9.29
CA PHE A 12 16.06 -0.87 8.04
C PHE A 12 17.42 -1.38 7.59
N TYR A 13 17.47 -2.61 7.08
CA TYR A 13 18.70 -3.28 6.67
C TYR A 13 18.61 -3.74 5.22
N ARG A 14 19.77 -3.71 4.55
CA ARG A 14 20.03 -4.34 3.26
C ARG A 14 21.26 -5.22 3.39
N ILE A 15 21.20 -6.44 2.90
CA ILE A 15 22.33 -7.37 2.82
C ILE A 15 22.26 -8.16 1.52
N SER A 16 23.40 -8.34 0.84
CA SER A 16 23.45 -9.12 -0.39
C SER A 16 23.47 -10.62 -0.10
N VAL A 17 22.82 -11.38 -1.00
CA VAL A 17 22.77 -12.84 -0.97
C VAL A 17 23.62 -13.37 -2.10
N ASN A 18 24.58 -14.23 -1.74
CA ASN A 18 25.46 -14.93 -2.66
C ASN A 18 24.70 -15.98 -3.48
N ALA A 19 25.31 -16.50 -4.55
CA ALA A 19 24.70 -17.51 -5.40
C ALA A 19 24.44 -18.85 -4.67
N ASP A 20 25.19 -19.14 -3.61
CA ASP A 20 25.03 -20.32 -2.76
C ASP A 20 23.99 -20.13 -1.63
N GLY A 21 23.32 -18.97 -1.57
CA GLY A 21 22.31 -18.64 -0.56
C GLY A 21 22.88 -18.06 0.75
N THR A 22 24.18 -17.93 0.88
CA THR A 22 24.81 -17.29 2.06
C THR A 22 24.76 -15.76 1.97
N PHE A 23 24.85 -15.07 3.11
CA PHE A 23 24.92 -13.62 3.15
C PHE A 23 26.34 -13.10 3.00
N ASP A 24 26.51 -12.09 2.15
CA ASP A 24 27.73 -11.29 2.10
C ASP A 24 27.69 -10.26 3.23
N LYS A 25 28.40 -10.54 4.33
CA LYS A 25 28.41 -9.71 5.53
C LYS A 25 28.99 -8.31 5.29
N ASP A 26 29.93 -8.17 4.34
CA ASP A 26 30.59 -6.90 4.01
C ASP A 26 29.65 -5.96 3.21
N SER A 27 28.59 -6.53 2.64
CA SER A 27 27.53 -5.78 1.93
C SER A 27 26.51 -5.15 2.86
N LEU A 28 26.50 -5.48 4.16
CA LEU A 28 25.50 -4.99 5.11
C LEU A 28 25.48 -3.46 5.15
N ARG A 29 24.29 -2.91 4.90
CA ARG A 29 24.00 -1.48 5.05
C ARG A 29 22.72 -1.32 5.86
N TRP A 30 22.57 -0.18 6.51
CA TRP A 30 21.41 0.10 7.32
C TRP A 30 21.04 1.58 7.29
N ILE A 31 19.76 1.87 7.57
CA ILE A 31 19.21 3.20 7.76
C ILE A 31 18.57 3.21 9.15
N LYS A 32 18.87 4.22 9.96
CA LYS A 32 18.11 4.48 11.18
C LYS A 32 16.81 5.16 10.78
N LEU A 33 15.69 4.53 11.12
CA LEU A 33 14.37 5.03 10.76
C LEU A 33 13.96 6.19 11.67
N GLU A 34 13.25 7.13 11.09
CA GLU A 34 12.61 8.25 11.80
C GLU A 34 11.10 8.14 11.66
N ASN A 35 10.38 8.64 12.65
CA ASN A 35 8.93 8.78 12.56
C ASN A 35 8.53 10.04 11.78
N SER A 36 7.23 10.25 11.53
CA SER A 36 6.74 11.39 10.74
C SER A 36 6.90 12.76 11.44
N LYS A 37 7.38 12.80 12.68
CA LYS A 37 7.75 14.01 13.41
C LYS A 37 9.28 14.25 13.43
N GLY A 38 10.04 13.47 12.67
CA GLY A 38 11.50 13.60 12.60
C GLY A 38 12.24 13.10 13.84
N SER A 39 11.61 12.24 14.65
CA SER A 39 12.26 11.60 15.79
C SER A 39 12.80 10.23 15.42
N ASP A 40 14.00 9.90 15.88
CA ASP A 40 14.62 8.60 15.73
C ASP A 40 14.17 7.56 16.79
N LEU A 41 13.30 7.98 17.72
CA LEU A 41 12.62 7.09 18.66
C LEU A 41 11.45 6.41 17.96
N THR A 42 11.76 5.38 17.18
CA THR A 42 10.79 4.65 16.38
C THR A 42 11.12 3.17 16.34
N MET A 43 10.18 2.36 15.87
CA MET A 43 10.41 0.95 15.54
C MET A 43 9.72 0.61 14.24
N SER A 44 10.09 -0.51 13.63
CA SER A 44 9.38 -1.08 12.50
C SER A 44 9.22 -2.60 12.68
N THR A 45 8.02 -3.08 12.41
CA THR A 45 7.69 -4.51 12.24
C THR A 45 7.16 -4.78 10.84
N SER A 46 7.11 -3.73 10.02
CA SER A 46 6.63 -3.80 8.63
C SER A 46 7.64 -4.54 7.76
N THR A 47 7.16 -5.45 6.93
CA THR A 47 7.99 -6.02 5.86
C THR A 47 8.16 -4.98 4.76
N PRO A 48 9.38 -4.68 4.30
CA PRO A 48 9.60 -3.70 3.25
C PRO A 48 8.96 -4.11 1.92
N THR A 49 8.27 -3.18 1.29
CA THR A 49 7.91 -3.28 -0.14
C THR A 49 8.97 -2.54 -0.93
N VAL A 50 9.61 -3.23 -1.89
CA VAL A 50 10.76 -2.67 -2.62
C VAL A 50 10.47 -2.65 -4.11
N TYR A 51 10.71 -1.48 -4.72
CA TYR A 51 10.58 -1.30 -6.16
C TYR A 51 11.49 -0.17 -6.65
N ASN A 52 12.15 -0.37 -7.78
CA ASN A 52 12.92 0.63 -8.54
C ASN A 52 13.82 1.54 -7.67
N GLY A 53 14.60 0.95 -6.76
CA GLY A 53 15.52 1.69 -5.89
C GLY A 53 14.85 2.38 -4.70
N ARG A 54 13.56 2.16 -4.48
CA ARG A 54 12.79 2.63 -3.33
C ARG A 54 12.39 1.49 -2.42
N ALA A 55 12.26 1.77 -1.13
CA ALA A 55 11.62 0.88 -0.17
C ALA A 55 10.59 1.65 0.66
N TYR A 56 9.47 1.00 0.93
CA TYR A 56 8.33 1.55 1.68
C TYR A 56 8.16 0.71 2.94
N VAL A 57 8.27 1.34 4.10
CA VAL A 57 8.19 0.66 5.41
C VAL A 57 7.34 1.45 6.40
N GLY A 58 6.50 0.75 7.14
CA GLY A 58 5.75 1.35 8.23
C GLY A 58 6.67 1.65 9.43
N VAL A 59 6.51 2.83 10.01
CA VAL A 59 7.24 3.25 11.21
C VAL A 59 6.27 3.67 12.31
N SER A 60 6.60 3.31 13.58
CA SER A 60 5.83 3.76 14.73
C SER A 60 6.12 5.22 15.07
N GLY A 61 5.18 5.86 15.74
CA GLY A 61 5.40 7.15 16.39
C GLY A 61 6.05 7.03 17.76
N SER A 62 5.98 8.10 18.50
CA SER A 62 6.46 8.16 19.89
C SER A 62 5.65 7.28 20.85
N GLU A 63 4.39 7.01 20.51
CA GLU A 63 3.48 6.12 21.23
C GLU A 63 2.93 5.07 20.28
N GLN A 64 3.13 3.80 20.56
CA GLN A 64 2.76 2.70 19.66
C GLN A 64 1.26 2.67 19.31
N PHE A 65 0.39 3.05 20.22
CA PHE A 65 -1.06 3.01 20.04
C PHE A 65 -1.73 4.39 20.07
N GLY A 66 -0.94 5.47 20.16
CA GLY A 66 -1.46 6.83 20.14
C GLY A 66 -1.79 7.30 18.72
N ALA A 67 -2.98 7.88 18.52
CA ALA A 67 -3.32 8.51 17.25
C ALA A 67 -2.41 9.71 16.97
N TYR A 68 -1.98 9.87 15.72
CA TYR A 68 -1.14 11.00 15.24
C TYR A 68 0.13 11.24 16.07
N SER A 69 0.65 10.19 16.70
CA SER A 69 1.85 10.29 17.54
C SER A 69 3.16 10.28 16.76
N GLY A 70 3.10 10.43 15.44
CA GLY A 70 4.25 10.40 14.53
C GLY A 70 4.38 9.10 13.74
N HIS A 71 3.34 8.27 13.70
CA HIS A 71 3.29 7.10 12.82
C HIS A 71 3.38 7.50 11.34
N GLY A 72 3.85 6.62 10.50
CA GLY A 72 3.93 6.89 9.07
C GLY A 72 4.45 5.74 8.23
N ILE A 73 4.47 5.98 6.93
CA ILE A 73 5.22 5.20 5.95
C ILE A 73 6.50 5.96 5.62
N ALA A 74 7.64 5.38 5.94
CA ALA A 74 8.93 5.89 5.51
C ALA A 74 9.23 5.40 4.09
N VAL A 75 9.53 6.33 3.21
CA VAL A 75 10.01 6.08 1.85
C VAL A 75 11.53 6.24 1.85
N LEU A 76 12.22 5.17 1.48
CA LEU A 76 13.67 5.08 1.56
C LEU A 76 14.28 5.10 0.16
N ASP A 77 15.36 5.83 -0.02
CA ASP A 77 16.19 5.77 -1.22
C ASP A 77 17.30 4.72 -1.00
N LEU A 78 17.23 3.62 -1.76
CA LEU A 78 18.17 2.50 -1.62
C LEU A 78 19.53 2.75 -2.29
N LYS A 79 19.65 3.76 -3.14
CA LYS A 79 20.90 4.16 -3.77
C LYS A 79 21.76 4.94 -2.80
N THR A 80 21.16 5.89 -2.09
CA THR A 80 21.84 6.71 -1.08
C THR A 80 21.82 6.09 0.31
N MET A 81 20.99 5.06 0.53
CA MET A 81 20.71 4.45 1.83
C MET A 81 20.29 5.49 2.87
N SER A 82 19.27 6.26 2.53
CA SER A 82 18.71 7.32 3.37
C SER A 82 17.19 7.38 3.31
N ILE A 83 16.57 8.05 4.27
CA ILE A 83 15.15 8.37 4.22
C ILE A 83 14.96 9.47 3.17
N ALA A 84 14.08 9.25 2.19
CA ALA A 84 13.66 10.26 1.25
C ALA A 84 12.62 11.19 1.89
N TYR A 85 11.57 10.61 2.49
CA TYR A 85 10.54 11.31 3.25
C TYR A 85 9.71 10.34 4.08
N VAL A 86 8.86 10.85 4.97
CA VAL A 86 7.91 10.04 5.76
C VAL A 86 6.51 10.61 5.58
N VAL A 87 5.56 9.77 5.20
CA VAL A 87 4.14 10.12 5.08
C VAL A 87 3.45 9.86 6.41
N PRO A 88 2.85 10.86 7.07
CA PRO A 88 2.14 10.66 8.33
C PRO A 88 0.91 9.77 8.19
N THR A 89 0.57 9.05 9.25
CA THR A 89 -0.65 8.23 9.38
C THR A 89 -1.25 8.39 10.77
N GLN A 90 -2.53 8.07 10.89
CA GLN A 90 -3.21 8.11 12.20
C GLN A 90 -2.68 7.03 13.13
N GLY A 91 -2.61 5.80 12.65
CA GLY A 91 -2.10 4.65 13.39
C GLY A 91 -0.81 4.11 12.81
N TYR A 92 -0.16 3.20 13.53
CA TYR A 92 1.11 2.59 13.13
C TYR A 92 0.89 1.59 11.96
N PRO A 93 1.47 1.80 10.77
CA PRO A 93 1.40 0.85 9.67
C PRO A 93 2.33 -0.33 9.93
N GLN A 94 1.82 -1.44 10.46
CA GLN A 94 2.61 -2.62 10.84
C GLN A 94 2.76 -3.63 9.71
N THR A 95 1.97 -3.48 8.65
CA THR A 95 1.89 -4.44 7.54
C THR A 95 2.79 -4.03 6.37
N SER A 96 3.03 -4.95 5.43
CA SER A 96 3.56 -4.58 4.12
C SER A 96 2.53 -3.81 3.31
N GLY A 97 2.99 -2.85 2.52
CA GLY A 97 2.17 -2.26 1.48
C GLY A 97 2.08 -3.15 0.24
N VAL A 98 1.00 -3.01 -0.52
CA VAL A 98 0.90 -3.54 -1.89
C VAL A 98 1.19 -2.41 -2.86
N LEU A 99 2.14 -2.63 -3.76
CA LEU A 99 2.53 -1.65 -4.78
C LEU A 99 1.90 -2.00 -6.12
N THR A 100 1.28 -1.00 -6.77
CA THR A 100 0.82 -1.11 -8.14
C THR A 100 1.64 -0.22 -9.09
N ARG A 101 1.86 -0.74 -10.28
CA ARG A 101 2.52 -0.07 -11.41
C ARG A 101 1.55 0.26 -12.54
N ALA A 102 0.26 0.07 -12.31
CA ALA A 102 -0.76 0.18 -13.36
C ALA A 102 -0.73 1.54 -14.09
N TYR A 103 -0.39 2.58 -13.36
CA TYR A 103 -0.35 3.95 -13.88
C TYR A 103 1.08 4.48 -14.15
N GLU A 104 2.13 3.70 -13.87
CA GLU A 104 3.52 4.15 -13.96
C GLU A 104 3.89 4.65 -15.35
N LYS A 105 3.42 3.96 -16.41
CA LYS A 105 3.69 4.33 -17.80
C LYS A 105 3.08 5.68 -18.19
N GLU A 106 1.93 6.03 -17.62
CA GLU A 106 1.18 7.23 -17.96
C GLU A 106 1.56 8.42 -17.10
N THR A 107 1.81 8.18 -15.82
CA THR A 107 2.01 9.23 -14.81
C THR A 107 3.44 9.35 -14.32
N GLY A 108 4.29 8.34 -14.53
CA GLY A 108 5.62 8.23 -13.94
C GLY A 108 5.58 7.75 -12.47
N LYS A 109 4.39 7.62 -11.88
CA LYS A 109 4.19 7.30 -10.45
C LYS A 109 3.80 5.85 -10.23
N VAL A 110 4.22 5.31 -9.09
CA VAL A 110 3.69 4.09 -8.49
C VAL A 110 2.81 4.44 -7.30
N TYR A 111 1.90 3.53 -6.94
CA TYR A 111 1.01 3.72 -5.80
C TYR A 111 1.19 2.57 -4.81
N VAL A 112 1.26 2.91 -3.52
CA VAL A 112 1.43 1.94 -2.43
C VAL A 112 0.22 2.00 -1.52
N TYR A 113 -0.50 0.89 -1.42
CA TYR A 113 -1.67 0.70 -0.56
C TYR A 113 -1.24 0.04 0.74
N PHE A 114 -1.68 0.57 1.87
CA PHE A 114 -1.34 0.05 3.20
C PHE A 114 -2.45 0.35 4.21
N PHE A 115 -2.40 -0.36 5.34
CA PHE A 115 -3.31 -0.10 6.46
C PHE A 115 -2.57 0.61 7.59
N ASP A 116 -3.25 1.56 8.22
CA ASP A 116 -2.85 2.00 9.54
C ASP A 116 -3.50 1.12 10.62
N ASN A 117 -2.71 0.71 11.62
CA ASN A 117 -3.23 -0.06 12.74
C ASN A 117 -3.83 0.87 13.78
N TYR A 118 -5.09 1.20 13.58
CA TYR A 118 -5.93 2.00 14.47
C TYR A 118 -7.35 1.43 14.47
N THR A 119 -8.26 2.00 15.24
CA THR A 119 -9.69 1.62 15.21
C THR A 119 -10.53 2.81 14.78
N PRO A 120 -11.10 2.77 13.57
CA PRO A 120 -10.95 1.76 12.52
C PRO A 120 -9.60 1.83 11.79
N GLY A 121 -9.04 0.66 11.43
CA GLY A 121 -7.86 0.59 10.56
C GLY A 121 -8.23 0.99 9.14
N LYS A 122 -7.69 2.11 8.67
CA LYS A 122 -8.02 2.68 7.36
C LYS A 122 -7.10 2.12 6.27
N LEU A 123 -7.65 1.84 5.10
CA LEU A 123 -6.85 1.62 3.90
C LEU A 123 -6.43 2.97 3.34
N ARG A 124 -5.13 3.16 3.19
CA ARG A 124 -4.53 4.39 2.66
C ARG A 124 -3.74 4.10 1.40
N VAL A 125 -3.49 5.16 0.63
CA VAL A 125 -2.60 5.14 -0.53
C VAL A 125 -1.63 6.32 -0.46
N ILE A 126 -0.43 6.08 -0.95
CA ILE A 126 0.56 7.11 -1.27
C ILE A 126 1.02 6.93 -2.72
N SER A 127 1.41 8.01 -3.37
CA SER A 127 2.10 7.99 -4.66
C SER A 127 3.57 8.31 -4.47
N ASP A 128 4.43 7.71 -5.31
CA ASP A 128 5.86 7.98 -5.35
C ASP A 128 6.40 7.90 -6.77
N GLU A 129 7.44 8.67 -7.05
CA GLU A 129 8.17 8.65 -8.30
C GLU A 129 9.69 8.73 -8.05
N PRO A 130 10.52 8.33 -9.02
CA PRO A 130 11.97 8.42 -8.87
C PRO A 130 12.43 9.86 -8.57
N GLY A 131 13.19 10.01 -7.47
CA GLY A 131 13.72 11.31 -7.06
C GLY A 131 12.79 12.17 -6.21
N GLN A 132 11.58 11.72 -5.92
CA GLN A 132 10.67 12.42 -4.99
C GLN A 132 11.30 12.51 -3.59
N THR A 133 11.26 13.70 -2.98
CA THR A 133 11.88 14.01 -1.69
C THR A 133 10.91 14.49 -0.64
N GLU A 134 9.64 14.63 -0.98
CA GLU A 134 8.56 15.03 -0.09
C GLU A 134 7.27 14.28 -0.40
N ALA A 135 6.42 14.15 0.58
CA ALA A 135 5.10 13.52 0.40
C ALA A 135 4.20 14.43 -0.45
N THR A 136 3.48 13.82 -1.39
CA THR A 136 2.46 14.46 -2.21
C THR A 136 1.13 13.72 -2.07
N ASP A 137 0.05 14.32 -2.60
CA ASP A 137 -1.28 13.69 -2.61
C ASP A 137 -1.75 13.31 -1.18
N LEU A 138 -1.53 14.23 -0.22
CA LEU A 138 -1.99 14.08 1.16
C LEU A 138 -3.42 14.62 1.32
N GLU A 139 -4.14 14.06 2.28
CA GLU A 139 -5.41 14.61 2.74
C GLU A 139 -5.31 15.11 4.18
N GLN A 140 -6.23 15.99 4.57
CA GLN A 140 -6.27 16.53 5.91
C GLN A 140 -7.24 15.75 6.80
N GLU A 141 -6.77 15.32 7.95
CA GLU A 141 -7.58 14.73 9.02
C GLU A 141 -7.50 15.62 10.28
N THR A 142 -8.64 15.78 10.95
CA THR A 142 -8.72 16.55 12.20
C THR A 142 -9.01 15.63 13.38
N ASP A 143 -8.21 15.74 14.44
CA ASP A 143 -8.42 15.08 15.71
C ASP A 143 -8.16 16.05 16.86
N LYS A 144 -9.09 16.16 17.81
CA LYS A 144 -9.00 17.01 19.00
C LYS A 144 -8.61 18.45 18.69
N GLY A 145 -9.13 18.98 17.57
CA GLY A 145 -8.87 20.37 17.15
C GLY A 145 -7.53 20.61 16.44
N ASN A 146 -6.73 19.58 16.22
CA ASN A 146 -5.52 19.67 15.41
C ASN A 146 -5.75 19.06 14.03
N THR A 147 -5.13 19.64 13.00
CA THR A 147 -5.18 19.13 11.62
C THR A 147 -3.85 18.51 11.26
N TYR A 148 -3.91 17.36 10.58
CA TYR A 148 -2.76 16.55 10.18
C TYR A 148 -2.85 16.26 8.68
N ASP A 149 -1.74 16.46 7.96
CA ASP A 149 -1.60 16.01 6.58
C ASP A 149 -1.18 14.55 6.60
N VAL A 150 -2.02 13.67 6.08
CA VAL A 150 -1.85 12.21 6.14
C VAL A 150 -1.97 11.57 4.77
N GLY A 151 -1.49 10.34 4.62
CA GLY A 151 -1.70 9.56 3.40
C GLY A 151 -3.20 9.41 3.09
N THR A 152 -3.57 9.59 1.83
CA THR A 152 -4.98 9.60 1.38
C THR A 152 -5.74 8.35 1.79
N VAL A 153 -6.92 8.52 2.37
CA VAL A 153 -7.81 7.43 2.79
C VAL A 153 -8.65 6.96 1.62
N LEU A 154 -8.53 5.69 1.26
CA LEU A 154 -9.37 5.06 0.24
C LEU A 154 -10.59 4.38 0.83
N PHE A 155 -10.46 3.84 2.04
CA PHE A 155 -11.55 3.12 2.69
C PHE A 155 -11.42 3.18 4.21
N THR A 156 -12.55 3.43 4.86
CA THR A 156 -12.67 3.37 6.31
C THR A 156 -13.71 2.31 6.68
N PRO A 157 -13.34 1.20 7.33
CA PRO A 157 -14.30 0.22 7.82
C PRO A 157 -15.27 0.86 8.83
N SER A 158 -16.54 0.47 8.77
CA SER A 158 -17.59 0.96 9.66
C SER A 158 -18.25 -0.17 10.47
N ASP A 159 -19.03 0.20 11.45
CA ASP A 159 -19.85 -0.71 12.25
C ASP A 159 -19.06 -1.91 12.81
N ALA A 160 -19.53 -3.13 12.55
CA ALA A 160 -18.87 -4.36 13.01
C ALA A 160 -17.46 -4.57 12.39
N GLN A 161 -17.16 -3.95 11.26
CA GLN A 161 -15.87 -4.01 10.60
C GLN A 161 -14.86 -2.96 11.09
N ALA A 162 -15.28 -2.01 11.94
CA ALA A 162 -14.41 -0.95 12.48
C ALA A 162 -13.44 -1.51 13.53
N GLN A 163 -12.41 -2.23 13.10
CA GLN A 163 -11.41 -2.89 13.94
C GLN A 163 -9.98 -2.64 13.46
N TYR A 164 -8.99 -3.06 14.24
CA TYR A 164 -7.57 -3.00 13.89
C TYR A 164 -7.26 -3.80 12.63
N ALA A 165 -6.40 -3.27 11.78
CA ALA A 165 -5.93 -3.93 10.56
C ALA A 165 -4.44 -4.28 10.67
N LEU A 166 -4.14 -5.56 10.87
CA LEU A 166 -2.77 -6.10 11.03
C LEU A 166 -2.36 -7.04 9.89
N CYS A 167 -3.20 -7.23 8.88
CA CYS A 167 -2.86 -8.09 7.76
C CYS A 167 -2.43 -7.28 6.54
N ASN A 168 -1.58 -7.88 5.71
CA ASN A 168 -1.24 -7.31 4.43
C ASN A 168 -2.43 -7.41 3.49
N PRO A 169 -2.75 -6.37 2.70
CA PRO A 169 -3.66 -6.51 1.59
C PRO A 169 -3.02 -7.42 0.51
N ILE A 170 -3.86 -8.13 -0.22
CA ILE A 170 -3.47 -8.85 -1.44
C ILE A 170 -4.34 -8.36 -2.57
N VAL A 171 -3.86 -8.48 -3.80
CA VAL A 171 -4.58 -8.02 -4.99
C VAL A 171 -4.70 -9.16 -6.00
N ASP A 172 -5.85 -9.29 -6.63
CA ASP A 172 -6.06 -10.22 -7.74
C ASP A 172 -5.69 -9.60 -9.10
N GLU A 173 -5.80 -10.40 -10.15
CA GLU A 173 -5.51 -9.97 -11.53
C GLU A 173 -6.46 -8.89 -12.08
N TYR A 174 -7.60 -8.67 -11.41
CA TYR A 174 -8.59 -7.65 -11.76
C TYR A 174 -8.45 -6.35 -10.96
N GLY A 175 -7.47 -6.29 -10.04
CA GLY A 175 -7.22 -5.12 -9.20
C GLY A 175 -8.09 -5.05 -7.94
N THR A 176 -8.81 -6.12 -7.59
CA THR A 176 -9.55 -6.17 -6.33
C THR A 176 -8.59 -6.41 -5.17
N LEU A 177 -8.63 -5.52 -4.18
CA LEU A 177 -7.88 -5.65 -2.93
C LEU A 177 -8.67 -6.47 -1.92
N TYR A 178 -8.07 -7.55 -1.43
CA TYR A 178 -8.63 -8.40 -0.38
C TYR A 178 -7.85 -8.20 0.91
N PHE A 179 -8.57 -8.08 2.01
CA PHE A 179 -7.95 -7.97 3.33
C PHE A 179 -8.92 -8.42 4.43
N ARG A 180 -8.38 -8.65 5.60
CA ARG A 180 -9.15 -8.87 6.83
C ARG A 180 -8.62 -7.96 7.93
N ASN A 181 -9.43 -7.77 8.95
CA ASN A 181 -9.03 -7.12 10.19
C ASN A 181 -9.56 -7.94 11.39
N ASP A 182 -9.45 -7.43 12.60
CA ASP A 182 -9.87 -8.11 13.83
C ASP A 182 -11.39 -8.26 14.00
N SER A 183 -12.18 -7.81 13.01
CA SER A 183 -13.63 -8.03 12.96
C SER A 183 -14.04 -9.45 12.57
N ASN A 184 -13.09 -10.33 12.19
CA ASN A 184 -13.33 -11.65 11.61
C ASN A 184 -14.04 -11.63 10.25
N HIS A 185 -14.11 -10.48 9.57
CA HIS A 185 -14.64 -10.37 8.22
C HIS A 185 -13.52 -10.33 7.19
N MET A 186 -13.72 -11.01 6.05
CA MET A 186 -12.95 -10.80 4.84
C MET A 186 -13.63 -9.69 4.04
N MET A 187 -12.86 -8.69 3.65
CA MET A 187 -13.31 -7.56 2.85
C MET A 187 -12.65 -7.59 1.48
N ALA A 188 -13.40 -7.16 0.47
CA ALA A 188 -12.94 -7.02 -0.91
C ALA A 188 -13.27 -5.62 -1.40
N LEU A 189 -12.27 -4.89 -1.87
CA LEU A 189 -12.42 -3.55 -2.42
C LEU A 189 -11.98 -3.58 -3.88
N GLY A 190 -12.90 -3.29 -4.77
CA GLY A 190 -12.66 -3.20 -6.21
C GLY A 190 -13.31 -1.96 -6.78
N ALA A 191 -12.88 -1.57 -7.97
CA ALA A 191 -13.52 -0.50 -8.70
C ALA A 191 -14.96 -0.90 -9.07
N THR A 192 -15.93 0.00 -8.82
CA THR A 192 -17.32 -0.24 -9.20
C THR A 192 -17.51 -0.02 -10.69
N ILE A 193 -18.09 -1.00 -11.38
CA ILE A 193 -18.47 -0.83 -12.78
C ILE A 193 -19.65 0.15 -12.85
N SER A 194 -19.45 1.29 -13.48
CA SER A 194 -20.47 2.32 -13.70
C SER A 194 -21.26 2.10 -14.99
N LYS A 195 -20.64 1.47 -16.01
CA LYS A 195 -21.25 1.20 -17.30
C LYS A 195 -20.68 -0.06 -17.94
N LEU A 196 -21.55 -0.87 -18.54
CA LEU A 196 -21.17 -1.92 -19.47
C LEU A 196 -21.74 -1.59 -20.84
N GLU A 197 -20.94 -1.66 -21.88
CA GLU A 197 -21.34 -1.38 -23.25
C GLU A 197 -20.83 -2.47 -24.18
N VAL A 198 -21.76 -3.08 -24.92
CA VAL A 198 -21.42 -4.03 -25.99
C VAL A 198 -21.07 -3.23 -27.22
N THR A 199 -19.79 -3.13 -27.54
CA THR A 199 -19.27 -2.36 -28.69
C THR A 199 -19.23 -3.17 -29.97
N LYS A 200 -19.28 -4.50 -29.85
CA LYS A 200 -19.39 -5.42 -30.98
C LYS A 200 -20.24 -6.62 -30.59
N GLN A 201 -21.24 -6.92 -31.40
CA GLN A 201 -22.11 -8.06 -31.20
C GLN A 201 -21.36 -9.39 -31.42
N PRO A 202 -21.77 -10.50 -30.75
CA PRO A 202 -21.22 -11.82 -31.03
C PRO A 202 -21.50 -12.24 -32.45
N LYS A 203 -20.71 -13.18 -32.96
CA LYS A 203 -20.92 -13.74 -34.31
C LYS A 203 -22.26 -14.45 -34.46
N LYS A 204 -22.73 -15.09 -33.39
CA LYS A 204 -24.01 -15.77 -33.32
C LYS A 204 -24.99 -14.93 -32.50
N THR A 205 -26.05 -14.43 -33.13
CA THR A 205 -27.08 -13.57 -32.51
C THR A 205 -28.45 -14.20 -32.41
N SER A 206 -28.62 -15.43 -32.92
CA SER A 206 -29.88 -16.17 -32.86
C SER A 206 -29.65 -17.56 -32.28
N TYR A 207 -30.51 -17.96 -31.35
CA TYR A 207 -30.39 -19.20 -30.60
C TYR A 207 -31.72 -19.94 -30.57
N LYS A 208 -31.66 -21.26 -30.55
CA LYS A 208 -32.85 -22.11 -30.28
C LYS A 208 -32.92 -22.34 -28.75
N GLU A 209 -34.11 -22.70 -28.31
CA GLU A 209 -34.33 -23.09 -26.91
C GLU A 209 -33.33 -24.21 -26.49
N GLY A 210 -32.65 -24.02 -25.36
CA GLY A 210 -31.63 -24.95 -24.85
C GLY A 210 -30.22 -24.76 -25.40
N GLU A 211 -29.99 -23.93 -26.42
CA GLU A 211 -28.64 -23.59 -26.88
C GLU A 211 -27.92 -22.67 -25.88
N LYS A 212 -26.63 -22.93 -25.67
CA LYS A 212 -25.77 -22.06 -24.85
C LYS A 212 -25.36 -20.82 -25.62
N PHE A 213 -25.31 -19.67 -24.92
CA PHE A 213 -24.78 -18.42 -25.47
C PHE A 213 -23.32 -18.57 -25.87
N ASP A 214 -22.99 -18.14 -27.11
CA ASP A 214 -21.63 -18.11 -27.64
C ASP A 214 -21.17 -16.64 -27.74
N PRO A 215 -20.25 -16.18 -26.86
CA PRO A 215 -19.76 -14.80 -26.90
C PRO A 215 -18.69 -14.55 -27.97
N SER A 216 -18.35 -15.55 -28.80
CA SER A 216 -17.27 -15.42 -29.81
C SER A 216 -17.44 -14.21 -30.69
N GLY A 217 -16.45 -13.33 -30.70
CA GLY A 217 -16.43 -12.08 -31.46
C GLY A 217 -17.16 -10.91 -30.80
N MET A 218 -17.78 -11.11 -29.64
CA MET A 218 -18.33 -10.01 -28.84
C MET A 218 -17.20 -9.17 -28.22
N GLN A 219 -17.41 -7.86 -28.16
CA GLN A 219 -16.55 -6.94 -27.40
C GLN A 219 -17.40 -6.16 -26.42
N VAL A 220 -16.94 -6.11 -25.19
CA VAL A 220 -17.60 -5.38 -24.10
C VAL A 220 -16.57 -4.42 -23.49
N ILE A 221 -16.97 -3.17 -23.32
CA ILE A 221 -16.21 -2.17 -22.55
C ILE A 221 -16.87 -1.99 -21.21
N ALA A 222 -16.09 -2.14 -20.14
CA ALA A 222 -16.49 -1.76 -18.79
C ALA A 222 -15.90 -0.40 -18.47
N THR A 223 -16.73 0.53 -18.02
CA THR A 223 -16.29 1.81 -17.44
C THR A 223 -16.43 1.69 -15.93
N TYR A 224 -15.37 2.08 -15.23
CA TYR A 224 -15.34 2.06 -13.77
C TYR A 224 -15.55 3.47 -13.23
N THR A 225 -16.11 3.58 -12.02
CA THR A 225 -16.08 4.81 -11.24
C THR A 225 -14.69 4.98 -10.64
N ASN A 226 -14.11 6.14 -10.84
CA ASN A 226 -12.87 6.54 -10.15
C ASN A 226 -13.19 6.90 -8.70
#